data_5af002e061f15ea23d2f388f107859c1
#
_entry.id   5af002e061f15ea23d2f388f107859c1
#
_cell.length_a   1.000
_cell.length_b   1.000
_cell.length_c   1.000
_cell.angle_alpha   90.00
_cell.angle_beta   90.00
_cell.angle_gamma   90.00
#
_symmetry.space_group_name_H-M   'P 1'
#
loop_
_entity.id
_entity.type
_entity.pdbx_description
1 polymer ?
#
loop_
_entity_poly.entity_id
_entity_poly.type
_entity_poly.pdbx_seq_one_letter_code
_entity_poly.pdbx_strand_id
1 'polypeptide(L)'
;MLKDKYSFEPQLVEYGPGLCVEYFEDDWQEKEKQSLDEAAEVLREFAVEYPLGIEMGRFLAASCGKYYTQVKDLKSTGDANYAILDGGIHHLNYFGQRMAMQVPPISIYRAAGVELTQLPDIDYTLCGSLCTVADVLVREVKLKKLELGDVLEFGHCGAYSVTEAPALFLSRQLPAIYAYSKEYGYECLREHIPAAEINLAGKKL
;
A
#
# COMPACT_ATOMS: atom_id res chain seq x y z
N MET A 1 15.72 -31.44 -21.02
CA MET A 1 16.96 -30.74 -21.44
C MET A 1 18.08 -30.75 -20.42
N LEU A 2 17.90 -30.22 -19.17
CA LEU A 2 18.94 -30.36 -18.11
C LEU A 2 19.00 -31.77 -17.56
N LYS A 3 17.87 -32.43 -17.35
CA LYS A 3 17.76 -33.83 -16.93
C LYS A 3 18.52 -34.76 -17.87
N ASP A 4 18.29 -34.64 -19.16
CA ASP A 4 18.88 -35.52 -20.17
C ASP A 4 20.38 -35.25 -20.40
N LYS A 5 20.77 -33.96 -20.32
CA LYS A 5 22.15 -33.55 -20.63
C LYS A 5 23.11 -33.72 -19.43
N TYR A 6 22.59 -33.57 -18.18
CA TYR A 6 23.42 -33.53 -16.97
C TYR A 6 22.99 -34.54 -15.92
N SER A 7 22.02 -35.39 -16.19
CA SER A 7 21.40 -36.30 -15.22
C SER A 7 20.94 -35.56 -13.95
N PHE A 8 20.47 -34.30 -14.12
CA PHE A 8 20.02 -33.46 -13.03
C PHE A 8 18.56 -33.67 -12.75
N GLU A 9 18.22 -34.08 -11.52
CA GLU A 9 16.85 -34.18 -11.03
C GLU A 9 16.66 -33.16 -9.89
N PRO A 10 15.80 -32.12 -10.08
CA PRO A 10 15.52 -31.17 -9.05
C PRO A 10 14.70 -31.83 -7.92
N GLN A 11 15.07 -31.55 -6.67
CA GLN A 11 14.27 -31.95 -5.50
C GLN A 11 13.11 -30.99 -5.28
N LEU A 12 13.28 -29.73 -5.66
CA LEU A 12 12.29 -28.68 -5.60
C LEU A 12 12.55 -27.70 -6.75
N VAL A 13 11.51 -27.23 -7.37
CA VAL A 13 11.55 -26.11 -8.33
C VAL A 13 10.82 -24.93 -7.68
N GLU A 14 11.51 -23.82 -7.46
CA GLU A 14 10.89 -22.57 -7.03
C GLU A 14 10.55 -21.72 -8.24
N TYR A 15 9.33 -21.18 -8.25
CA TYR A 15 8.83 -20.36 -9.33
C TYR A 15 8.05 -19.15 -8.81
N GLY A 16 8.44 -17.97 -9.26
CA GLY A 16 7.72 -16.72 -9.02
C GLY A 16 6.90 -16.35 -10.25
N PRO A 17 5.61 -16.65 -10.33
CA PRO A 17 4.78 -16.37 -11.51
C PRO A 17 4.64 -14.88 -11.82
N GLY A 18 4.93 -14.00 -10.86
CA GLY A 18 4.88 -12.55 -11.06
C GLY A 18 3.48 -12.04 -11.36
N LEU A 19 2.47 -12.63 -10.73
CA LEU A 19 1.09 -12.20 -10.91
C LEU A 19 0.94 -10.71 -10.55
N CYS A 20 0.22 -9.98 -11.39
CA CYS A 20 -0.04 -8.56 -11.20
C CYS A 20 -0.94 -8.35 -9.99
N VAL A 21 -0.66 -7.29 -9.24
CA VAL A 21 -1.57 -6.78 -8.20
C VAL A 21 -2.31 -5.59 -8.78
N GLU A 22 -3.63 -5.66 -8.78
CA GLU A 22 -4.50 -4.64 -9.35
C GLU A 22 -4.74 -3.51 -8.33
N TYR A 23 -3.69 -2.72 -8.04
CA TYR A 23 -3.67 -1.69 -7.02
C TYR A 23 -4.70 -0.58 -7.19
N PHE A 24 -5.10 -0.30 -8.44
CA PHE A 24 -5.81 0.93 -8.82
C PHE A 24 -7.12 0.66 -9.54
N GLU A 25 -7.55 -0.60 -9.60
CA GLU A 25 -8.73 -1.04 -10.31
C GLU A 25 -9.90 -1.30 -9.35
N ASP A 26 -11.11 -0.88 -9.72
CA ASP A 26 -12.30 -1.10 -8.89
C ASP A 26 -12.70 -2.59 -8.84
N ASP A 27 -12.45 -3.32 -9.94
CA ASP A 27 -12.75 -4.74 -10.10
C ASP A 27 -11.53 -5.66 -9.79
N TRP A 28 -10.61 -5.17 -8.96
CA TRP A 28 -9.34 -5.84 -8.65
C TRP A 28 -9.49 -7.30 -8.19
N GLN A 29 -10.53 -7.60 -7.40
CA GLN A 29 -10.74 -8.96 -6.88
C GLN A 29 -11.04 -9.98 -8.00
N GLU A 30 -11.84 -9.57 -8.99
CA GLU A 30 -12.19 -10.42 -10.12
C GLU A 30 -10.99 -10.65 -11.03
N LYS A 31 -10.24 -9.58 -11.33
CA LYS A 31 -9.02 -9.63 -12.15
C LYS A 31 -7.93 -10.47 -11.50
N GLU A 32 -7.65 -10.27 -10.22
CA GLU A 32 -6.66 -11.06 -9.49
C GLU A 32 -7.05 -12.53 -9.39
N LYS A 33 -8.35 -12.81 -9.15
CA LYS A 33 -8.87 -14.19 -9.14
C LYS A 33 -8.70 -14.86 -10.51
N GLN A 34 -9.04 -14.17 -11.59
CA GLN A 34 -8.88 -14.71 -12.94
C GLN A 34 -7.41 -15.03 -13.23
N SER A 35 -6.49 -14.09 -12.97
CA SER A 35 -5.05 -14.28 -13.17
C SER A 35 -4.51 -15.45 -12.34
N LEU A 36 -4.99 -15.62 -11.11
CA LEU A 36 -4.61 -16.73 -10.24
C LEU A 36 -5.14 -18.08 -10.77
N ASP A 37 -6.40 -18.13 -11.22
CA ASP A 37 -7.02 -19.35 -11.75
C ASP A 37 -6.28 -19.82 -13.02
N GLU A 38 -5.97 -18.89 -13.96
CA GLU A 38 -5.21 -19.18 -15.18
C GLU A 38 -3.78 -19.68 -14.87
N ALA A 39 -3.08 -19.03 -13.95
CA ALA A 39 -1.76 -19.48 -13.54
C ALA A 39 -1.79 -20.84 -12.83
N ALA A 40 -2.80 -21.08 -11.98
CA ALA A 40 -2.95 -22.32 -11.24
C ALA A 40 -3.21 -23.52 -12.18
N GLU A 41 -3.91 -23.33 -13.29
CA GLU A 41 -4.15 -24.36 -14.28
C GLU A 41 -2.85 -24.88 -14.88
N VAL A 42 -1.98 -23.97 -15.37
CA VAL A 42 -0.65 -24.30 -15.91
C VAL A 42 0.28 -24.90 -14.85
N LEU A 43 0.29 -24.33 -13.65
CA LEU A 43 1.18 -24.76 -12.57
C LEU A 43 0.83 -26.13 -12.01
N ARG A 44 -0.45 -26.52 -12.01
CA ARG A 44 -0.88 -27.88 -11.60
C ARG A 44 -0.32 -28.96 -12.51
N GLU A 45 -0.30 -28.73 -13.83
CA GLU A 45 0.28 -29.68 -14.79
C GLU A 45 1.78 -29.88 -14.52
N PHE A 46 2.51 -28.78 -14.28
CA PHE A 46 3.93 -28.83 -14.00
C PHE A 46 4.22 -29.51 -12.63
N ALA A 47 3.40 -29.27 -11.62
CA ALA A 47 3.54 -29.83 -10.27
C ALA A 47 3.35 -31.36 -10.20
N VAL A 48 2.77 -31.99 -11.26
CA VAL A 48 2.70 -33.44 -11.37
C VAL A 48 4.08 -34.04 -11.62
N GLU A 49 4.93 -33.34 -12.37
CA GLU A 49 6.27 -33.83 -12.74
C GLU A 49 7.33 -33.45 -11.70
N TYR A 50 7.22 -32.27 -11.09
CA TYR A 50 8.22 -31.76 -10.16
C TYR A 50 7.58 -31.18 -8.90
N PRO A 51 8.19 -31.39 -7.70
CA PRO A 51 7.80 -30.65 -6.50
C PRO A 51 7.97 -29.13 -6.77
N LEU A 52 6.89 -28.36 -6.59
CA LEU A 52 6.84 -26.94 -6.92
C LEU A 52 6.63 -26.08 -5.68
N GLY A 53 7.54 -25.14 -5.45
CA GLY A 53 7.38 -24.01 -4.54
C GLY A 53 6.97 -22.76 -5.31
N ILE A 54 6.01 -22.01 -4.79
CA ILE A 54 5.52 -20.78 -5.43
C ILE A 54 5.84 -19.57 -4.57
N GLU A 55 6.48 -18.55 -5.15
CA GLU A 55 6.79 -17.28 -4.51
C GLU A 55 5.95 -16.16 -5.11
N MET A 56 4.97 -15.64 -4.34
CA MET A 56 4.06 -14.57 -4.77
C MET A 56 3.84 -13.55 -3.65
N GLY A 57 4.90 -13.10 -2.97
CA GLY A 57 4.81 -12.26 -1.77
C GLY A 57 3.94 -11.02 -1.95
N ARG A 58 4.14 -10.25 -3.01
CA ARG A 58 3.34 -9.05 -3.30
C ARG A 58 1.87 -9.39 -3.55
N PHE A 59 1.59 -10.38 -4.37
CA PHE A 59 0.23 -10.79 -4.70
C PHE A 59 -0.54 -11.28 -3.46
N LEU A 60 0.11 -12.03 -2.57
CA LEU A 60 -0.52 -12.56 -1.36
C LEU A 60 -0.73 -11.50 -0.28
N ALA A 61 0.12 -10.47 -0.22
CA ALA A 61 0.14 -9.55 0.90
C ALA A 61 -0.44 -8.16 0.61
N ALA A 62 -0.47 -7.70 -0.65
CA ALA A 62 -0.83 -6.31 -0.96
C ALA A 62 -2.22 -5.92 -0.44
N SER A 63 -3.24 -6.73 -0.72
CA SER A 63 -4.63 -6.43 -0.37
C SER A 63 -4.96 -6.54 1.12
N CYS A 64 -4.09 -7.18 1.94
CA CYS A 64 -4.35 -7.33 3.37
C CYS A 64 -3.99 -6.09 4.20
N GLY A 65 -3.22 -5.15 3.65
CA GLY A 65 -2.77 -3.96 4.36
C GLY A 65 -3.59 -2.73 4.04
N LYS A 66 -3.76 -1.90 5.07
CA LYS A 66 -4.43 -0.61 5.02
C LYS A 66 -3.57 0.44 5.70
N TYR A 67 -3.52 1.63 5.14
CA TYR A 67 -2.81 2.76 5.73
C TYR A 67 -3.81 3.84 6.12
N TYR A 68 -3.72 4.33 7.34
CA TYR A 68 -4.60 5.37 7.90
C TYR A 68 -3.80 6.64 8.15
N THR A 69 -4.31 7.77 7.67
CA THR A 69 -3.71 9.09 7.88
C THR A 69 -4.79 10.15 8.00
N GLN A 70 -4.53 11.18 8.80
CA GLN A 70 -5.52 12.19 9.15
C GLN A 70 -5.33 13.49 8.36
N VAL A 71 -6.44 14.11 7.94
CA VAL A 71 -6.46 15.45 7.34
C VAL A 71 -6.13 16.50 8.41
N LYS A 72 -5.01 17.21 8.23
CA LYS A 72 -4.51 18.24 9.14
C LYS A 72 -4.74 19.66 8.64
N ASP A 73 -4.81 19.85 7.32
CA ASP A 73 -5.09 21.15 6.73
C ASP A 73 -5.80 21.00 5.38
N LEU A 74 -6.60 21.98 5.04
CA LEU A 74 -7.31 22.07 3.77
C LEU A 74 -7.04 23.44 3.15
N LYS A 75 -6.62 23.46 1.89
CA LYS A 75 -6.27 24.68 1.19
C LYS A 75 -6.88 24.69 -0.21
N SER A 76 -7.45 25.80 -0.62
CA SER A 76 -7.88 26.04 -2.00
C SER A 76 -7.07 27.17 -2.61
N THR A 77 -6.66 27.00 -3.86
CA THR A 77 -5.92 28.02 -4.62
C THR A 77 -6.40 27.98 -6.07
N GLY A 78 -7.13 29.02 -6.49
CA GLY A 78 -7.86 28.96 -7.76
C GLY A 78 -8.87 27.82 -7.74
N ASP A 79 -8.83 26.97 -8.76
CA ASP A 79 -9.73 25.81 -8.89
C ASP A 79 -9.16 24.53 -8.24
N ALA A 80 -7.96 24.59 -7.65
CA ALA A 80 -7.29 23.43 -7.05
C ALA A 80 -7.55 23.36 -5.55
N ASN A 81 -7.96 22.19 -5.05
CA ASN A 81 -8.11 21.90 -3.63
C ASN A 81 -7.04 20.92 -3.18
N TYR A 82 -6.45 21.19 -2.03
CA TYR A 82 -5.39 20.39 -1.40
C TYR A 82 -5.85 19.92 -0.04
N ALA A 83 -5.64 18.65 0.26
CA ALA A 83 -5.72 18.12 1.61
C ALA A 83 -4.31 17.73 2.09
N ILE A 84 -3.89 18.31 3.20
CA ILE A 84 -2.59 18.01 3.82
C ILE A 84 -2.80 16.98 4.91
N LEU A 85 -2.08 15.87 4.81
CA LEU A 85 -2.19 14.72 5.69
C LEU A 85 -1.03 14.71 6.70
N ASP A 86 -1.21 14.07 7.85
CA ASP A 86 -0.13 13.91 8.84
C ASP A 86 0.94 12.90 8.43
N GLY A 87 0.61 11.98 7.53
CA GLY A 87 1.55 11.08 6.89
C GLY A 87 2.10 11.62 5.57
N GLY A 88 2.43 10.72 4.65
CA GLY A 88 2.95 11.08 3.32
C GLY A 88 3.68 9.93 2.66
N ILE A 89 4.45 10.23 1.61
CA ILE A 89 5.23 9.23 0.84
C ILE A 89 6.27 8.50 1.69
N HIS A 90 6.67 9.04 2.85
CA HIS A 90 7.58 8.38 3.78
C HIS A 90 6.94 7.22 4.57
N HIS A 91 5.63 7.09 4.51
CA HIS A 91 4.86 5.99 5.11
C HIS A 91 4.26 5.07 4.07
N LEU A 92 3.96 5.57 2.89
CA LEU A 92 3.18 4.87 1.87
C LEU A 92 3.83 5.03 0.50
N ASN A 93 4.10 3.92 -0.14
CA ASN A 93 4.54 3.85 -1.53
C ASN A 93 3.78 2.76 -2.27
N TYR A 94 3.33 3.05 -3.48
CA TYR A 94 2.66 2.10 -4.34
C TYR A 94 3.50 1.76 -5.56
N PHE A 95 3.67 0.47 -5.81
CA PHE A 95 4.33 0.00 -7.03
C PHE A 95 3.53 0.43 -8.26
N GLY A 96 4.19 1.13 -9.17
CA GLY A 96 3.57 1.54 -10.43
C GLY A 96 2.71 2.81 -10.40
N GLN A 97 2.55 3.47 -9.25
CA GLN A 97 1.70 4.67 -9.13
C GLN A 97 2.19 5.89 -9.93
N ARG A 98 3.44 5.91 -10.33
CA ARG A 98 4.05 7.00 -11.11
C ARG A 98 3.68 8.42 -10.66
N MET A 99 4.40 8.95 -9.69
CA MET A 99 4.23 10.34 -9.22
C MET A 99 2.79 10.69 -8.81
N ALA A 100 2.12 9.78 -8.15
CA ALA A 100 0.76 9.94 -7.64
C ALA A 100 -0.34 10.12 -8.71
N MET A 101 -0.12 9.66 -9.94
CA MET A 101 -1.07 9.82 -11.04
C MET A 101 -2.18 8.75 -11.08
N GLN A 102 -2.03 7.68 -10.30
CA GLN A 102 -3.05 6.63 -10.16
C GLN A 102 -3.65 6.67 -8.76
N VAL A 103 -4.93 6.37 -8.64
CA VAL A 103 -5.69 6.49 -7.40
C VAL A 103 -5.91 5.10 -6.82
N PRO A 104 -5.31 4.78 -5.65
CA PRO A 104 -5.63 3.54 -4.95
C PRO A 104 -7.02 3.60 -4.32
N PRO A 105 -7.58 2.48 -3.82
CA PRO A 105 -8.80 2.49 -3.04
C PRO A 105 -8.66 3.41 -1.82
N ILE A 106 -9.56 4.41 -1.69
CA ILE A 106 -9.56 5.35 -0.58
C ILE A 106 -10.94 5.38 0.07
N SER A 107 -10.99 5.22 1.38
CA SER A 107 -12.19 5.40 2.20
C SER A 107 -12.02 6.55 3.17
N ILE A 108 -13.12 7.23 3.51
CA ILE A 108 -13.13 8.36 4.44
C ILE A 108 -13.84 7.93 5.72
N TYR A 109 -13.21 8.17 6.86
CA TYR A 109 -13.80 8.01 8.19
C TYR A 109 -13.88 9.36 8.89
N ARG A 110 -15.10 9.72 9.32
CA ARG A 110 -15.40 10.94 10.08
C ARG A 110 -16.02 10.56 11.41
N ALA A 111 -15.81 11.38 12.42
CA ALA A 111 -16.45 11.18 13.73
C ALA A 111 -17.98 11.08 13.59
N ALA A 112 -18.60 10.29 14.46
CA ALA A 112 -19.99 9.87 14.36
C ALA A 112 -20.99 11.03 14.15
N GLY A 113 -21.97 10.82 13.26
CA GLY A 113 -23.13 11.68 13.07
C GLY A 113 -23.21 12.39 11.72
N VAL A 114 -22.21 12.26 10.86
CA VAL A 114 -22.25 12.87 9.51
C VAL A 114 -22.42 11.78 8.45
N GLU A 115 -23.48 11.89 7.67
CA GLU A 115 -23.71 11.01 6.52
C GLU A 115 -22.91 11.53 5.31
N LEU A 116 -21.77 10.91 5.03
CA LEU A 116 -20.86 11.34 3.97
C LEU A 116 -21.50 11.30 2.59
N THR A 117 -22.45 10.39 2.36
CA THR A 117 -23.14 10.22 1.06
C THR A 117 -23.87 11.46 0.58
N GLN A 118 -24.31 12.33 1.49
CA GLN A 118 -25.02 13.57 1.19
C GLN A 118 -24.08 14.75 0.89
N LEU A 119 -22.77 14.60 1.12
CA LEU A 119 -21.80 15.65 0.87
C LEU A 119 -21.48 15.77 -0.63
N PRO A 120 -21.14 16.97 -1.12
CA PRO A 120 -20.69 17.15 -2.49
C PRO A 120 -19.36 16.45 -2.72
N ASP A 121 -19.15 16.00 -3.95
CA ASP A 121 -17.86 15.54 -4.42
C ASP A 121 -16.97 16.72 -4.77
N ILE A 122 -15.72 16.67 -4.36
CA ILE A 122 -14.69 17.67 -4.62
C ILE A 122 -13.43 16.97 -5.10
N ASP A 123 -12.77 17.54 -6.09
CA ASP A 123 -11.49 17.06 -6.59
C ASP A 123 -10.36 17.58 -5.69
N TYR A 124 -9.55 16.67 -5.15
CA TYR A 124 -8.45 16.98 -4.26
C TYR A 124 -7.11 16.48 -4.79
N THR A 125 -6.05 17.21 -4.46
CA THR A 125 -4.68 16.70 -4.42
C THR A 125 -4.35 16.36 -2.97
N LEU A 126 -4.02 15.09 -2.68
CA LEU A 126 -3.65 14.62 -1.35
C LEU A 126 -2.14 14.75 -1.17
N CYS A 127 -1.72 15.64 -0.29
CA CYS A 127 -0.32 15.93 0.02
C CYS A 127 0.03 15.41 1.39
N GLY A 128 1.27 14.92 1.54
CA GLY A 128 1.79 14.54 2.84
C GLY A 128 2.37 15.70 3.63
N SER A 129 3.02 15.37 4.75
CA SER A 129 3.56 16.32 5.73
C SER A 129 5.04 16.68 5.52
N LEU A 130 5.67 16.13 4.47
CA LEU A 130 7.09 16.43 4.19
C LEU A 130 7.24 17.76 3.46
N CYS A 131 8.32 18.48 3.78
CA CYS A 131 8.70 19.72 3.10
C CYS A 131 9.37 19.41 1.75
N THR A 132 8.62 18.84 0.82
CA THR A 132 9.06 18.54 -0.55
C THR A 132 7.88 18.52 -1.51
N VAL A 133 8.09 19.01 -2.73
CA VAL A 133 7.09 18.96 -3.81
C VAL A 133 6.77 17.54 -4.28
N ALA A 134 7.59 16.56 -3.89
CA ALA A 134 7.39 15.15 -4.21
C ALA A 134 6.38 14.47 -3.28
N ASP A 135 6.04 15.09 -2.12
CA ASP A 135 5.14 14.48 -1.14
C ASP A 135 3.66 14.66 -1.54
N VAL A 136 3.31 14.00 -2.63
CA VAL A 136 1.96 13.92 -3.15
C VAL A 136 1.56 12.45 -3.23
N LEU A 137 0.59 12.04 -2.43
CA LEU A 137 0.09 10.67 -2.42
C LEU A 137 -0.82 10.40 -3.62
N VAL A 138 -1.71 11.34 -3.93
CA VAL A 138 -2.61 11.25 -5.07
C VAL A 138 -2.85 12.64 -5.65
N ARG A 139 -2.83 12.74 -6.98
CA ARG A 139 -3.26 13.93 -7.72
C ARG A 139 -4.68 13.71 -8.21
N GLU A 140 -5.51 14.75 -8.13
CA GLU A 140 -6.84 14.77 -8.77
C GLU A 140 -7.73 13.56 -8.41
N VAL A 141 -7.96 13.36 -7.10
CA VAL A 141 -8.93 12.36 -6.64
C VAL A 141 -10.25 13.01 -6.27
N LYS A 142 -11.34 12.45 -6.76
CA LYS A 142 -12.70 12.88 -6.39
C LYS A 142 -13.13 12.20 -5.11
N LEU A 143 -13.30 12.97 -4.05
CA LEU A 143 -13.75 12.53 -2.74
C LEU A 143 -14.92 13.35 -2.26
N LYS A 144 -15.69 12.82 -1.31
CA LYS A 144 -16.66 13.62 -0.57
C LYS A 144 -15.94 14.76 0.14
N LYS A 145 -16.61 15.92 0.26
CA LYS A 145 -16.03 17.11 0.90
C LYS A 145 -15.37 16.75 2.24
N LEU A 146 -14.06 16.94 2.29
CA LEU A 146 -13.24 16.66 3.47
C LEU A 146 -13.35 17.76 4.52
N GLU A 147 -13.13 17.38 5.78
CA GLU A 147 -12.99 18.28 6.93
C GLU A 147 -11.72 17.97 7.70
N LEU A 148 -11.27 18.94 8.51
CA LEU A 148 -10.13 18.73 9.41
C LEU A 148 -10.47 17.62 10.39
N GLY A 149 -9.54 16.68 10.54
CA GLY A 149 -9.71 15.52 11.41
C GLY A 149 -10.28 14.29 10.74
N ASP A 150 -10.77 14.38 9.49
CA ASP A 150 -11.12 13.17 8.73
C ASP A 150 -9.92 12.23 8.62
N VAL A 151 -10.18 10.94 8.70
CA VAL A 151 -9.18 9.91 8.50
C VAL A 151 -9.38 9.29 7.13
N LEU A 152 -8.33 9.28 6.31
CA LEU A 152 -8.31 8.57 5.03
C LEU A 152 -7.67 7.20 5.22
N GLU A 153 -8.36 6.16 4.77
CA GLU A 153 -7.82 4.80 4.65
C GLU A 153 -7.39 4.59 3.21
N PHE A 154 -6.15 4.21 3.01
CA PHE A 154 -5.63 3.75 1.72
C PHE A 154 -5.53 2.23 1.72
N GLY A 155 -6.13 1.58 0.75
CA GLY A 155 -6.09 0.12 0.57
C GLY A 155 -4.79 -0.38 -0.07
N HIS A 156 -4.65 -1.70 -0.15
CA HIS A 156 -3.56 -2.40 -0.83
C HIS A 156 -2.14 -2.04 -0.35
N CYS A 157 -1.99 -1.79 0.95
CA CYS A 157 -0.72 -1.36 1.55
C CYS A 157 0.08 -2.49 2.22
N GLY A 158 -0.33 -3.77 2.06
CA GLY A 158 0.24 -4.90 2.80
C GLY A 158 1.61 -5.36 2.30
N ALA A 159 1.98 -5.04 1.05
CA ALA A 159 3.24 -5.47 0.47
C ALA A 159 4.17 -4.30 0.18
N TYR A 160 5.30 -4.24 0.90
CA TYR A 160 6.43 -3.32 0.66
C TYR A 160 6.13 -1.81 0.85
N SER A 161 4.90 -1.38 0.99
CA SER A 161 4.51 0.05 0.99
C SER A 161 5.27 0.90 2.01
N VAL A 162 5.52 0.36 3.22
CA VAL A 162 6.32 1.04 4.26
C VAL A 162 7.82 0.89 4.01
N THR A 163 8.27 -0.27 3.53
CA THR A 163 9.70 -0.59 3.42
C THR A 163 10.35 0.00 2.17
N GLU A 164 9.59 0.22 1.11
CA GLU A 164 10.04 0.89 -0.13
C GLU A 164 9.86 2.43 -0.06
N ALA A 165 9.23 2.94 0.99
CA ALA A 165 9.04 4.37 1.21
C ALA A 165 10.34 5.05 1.66
N PRO A 166 10.55 6.36 1.35
CA PRO A 166 11.71 7.12 1.82
C PRO A 166 11.59 7.48 3.32
N ALA A 167 11.49 6.46 4.17
CA ALA A 167 11.10 6.52 5.58
C ALA A 167 12.03 7.37 6.47
N LEU A 168 13.30 7.56 6.07
CA LEU A 168 14.28 8.35 6.84
C LEU A 168 14.35 9.82 6.42
N PHE A 169 13.66 10.19 5.34
CA PHE A 169 13.73 11.57 4.83
C PHE A 169 13.10 12.55 5.82
N LEU A 170 13.83 13.63 6.10
CA LEU A 170 13.45 14.68 7.06
C LEU A 170 13.24 14.20 8.50
N SER A 171 13.73 13.01 8.86
CA SER A 171 13.65 12.44 10.22
C SER A 171 12.26 12.43 10.83
N ARG A 172 11.24 12.22 9.98
CA ARG A 172 9.83 12.08 10.42
C ARG A 172 9.65 10.76 11.14
N GLN A 173 8.62 10.69 11.95
CA GLN A 173 8.27 9.47 12.69
C GLN A 173 7.82 8.38 11.72
N LEU A 174 8.30 7.15 11.91
CA LEU A 174 7.79 5.98 11.20
C LEU A 174 6.38 5.63 11.68
N PRO A 175 5.52 5.06 10.85
CA PRO A 175 4.16 4.72 11.23
C PRO A 175 4.15 3.58 12.25
N ALA A 176 3.15 3.57 13.14
CA ALA A 176 2.82 2.38 13.91
C ALA A 176 2.27 1.28 13.00
N ILE A 177 2.47 0.03 13.36
CA ILE A 177 1.96 -1.13 12.63
C ILE A 177 1.11 -1.97 13.58
N TYR A 178 -0.11 -2.25 13.15
CA TYR A 178 -1.04 -3.12 13.86
C TYR A 178 -1.40 -4.32 13.00
N ALA A 179 -1.45 -5.51 13.61
CA ALA A 179 -2.11 -6.66 13.02
C ALA A 179 -3.58 -6.69 13.47
N TYR A 180 -4.44 -7.19 12.62
CA TYR A 180 -5.84 -7.46 12.95
C TYR A 180 -6.21 -8.89 12.60
N SER A 181 -6.85 -9.58 13.52
CA SER A 181 -7.53 -10.84 13.23
C SER A 181 -8.91 -10.86 13.87
N LYS A 182 -9.81 -11.68 13.31
CA LYS A 182 -11.14 -11.85 13.90
C LYS A 182 -11.10 -12.49 15.29
N GLU A 183 -10.07 -13.29 15.56
CA GLU A 183 -9.90 -14.05 16.80
C GLU A 183 -9.33 -13.19 17.92
N TYR A 184 -8.30 -12.38 17.62
CA TYR A 184 -7.54 -11.64 18.64
C TYR A 184 -7.75 -10.12 18.59
N GLY A 185 -8.49 -9.61 17.59
CA GLY A 185 -8.68 -8.18 17.40
C GLY A 185 -7.43 -7.48 16.89
N TYR A 186 -7.17 -6.27 17.38
CA TYR A 186 -5.99 -5.47 17.02
C TYR A 186 -4.84 -5.73 17.99
N GLU A 187 -3.65 -6.01 17.43
CA GLU A 187 -2.39 -6.14 18.14
C GLU A 187 -1.37 -5.13 17.58
N CYS A 188 -0.74 -4.34 18.46
CA CYS A 188 0.34 -3.44 18.07
C CYS A 188 1.63 -4.25 17.85
N LEU A 189 2.05 -4.37 16.58
CA LEU A 189 3.30 -5.05 16.23
C LEU A 189 4.51 -4.11 16.34
N ARG A 190 4.30 -2.82 16.11
CA ARG A 190 5.34 -1.80 16.18
C ARG A 190 4.72 -0.45 16.49
N GLU A 191 5.17 0.19 17.54
CA GLU A 191 4.85 1.58 17.86
C GLU A 191 5.52 2.54 16.87
N HIS A 192 5.12 3.81 16.92
CA HIS A 192 5.82 4.87 16.19
C HIS A 192 7.29 4.94 16.56
N ILE A 193 8.18 4.97 15.56
CA ILE A 193 9.62 5.07 15.77
C ILE A 193 10.09 6.44 15.32
N PRO A 194 10.76 7.23 16.19
CA PRO A 194 11.38 8.50 15.79
C PRO A 194 12.56 8.25 14.86
N ALA A 195 12.41 8.50 13.55
CA ALA A 195 13.51 8.30 12.59
C ALA A 195 14.71 9.22 12.87
N ALA A 196 14.53 10.30 13.62
CA ALA A 196 15.62 11.15 14.13
C ALA A 196 16.67 10.33 14.90
N GLU A 197 16.27 9.31 15.65
CA GLU A 197 17.20 8.46 16.40
C GLU A 197 18.13 7.65 15.50
N ILE A 198 17.66 7.27 14.31
CA ILE A 198 18.44 6.54 13.30
C ILE A 198 19.41 7.48 12.59
N ASN A 199 19.00 8.74 12.40
CA ASN A 199 19.78 9.76 11.68
C ASN A 199 20.80 10.50 12.55
N LEU A 200 20.80 10.29 13.88
CA LEU A 200 21.78 10.96 14.78
C LEU A 200 23.16 10.30 14.67
N ALA A 201 24.17 11.13 14.41
CA ALA A 201 25.56 10.69 14.48
C ALA A 201 25.95 10.41 15.95
N GLY A 202 26.65 9.29 16.19
CA GLY A 202 27.35 9.04 17.45
C GLY A 202 26.62 8.21 18.51
N LYS A 203 25.38 7.75 18.31
CA LYS A 203 24.86 6.65 19.13
C LYS A 203 25.52 5.32 18.67
N LYS A 204 26.33 4.71 19.53
CA LYS A 204 26.69 3.29 19.37
C LYS A 204 25.40 2.49 19.54
N LEU A 205 24.97 1.82 18.47
CA LEU A 205 23.95 0.79 18.51
C LEU A 205 24.40 -0.37 19.37
#